data_aad91164e1e87815e530350b45a9bcc1
#
_entry.id   aad91164e1e87815e530350b45a9bcc1
#
_cell.length_a   1.000
_cell.length_b   1.000
_cell.length_c   1.000
_cell.angle_alpha   90.00
_cell.angle_beta   90.00
_cell.angle_gamma   90.00
#
_symmetry.space_group_name_H-M   'P 1'
#
loop_
_entity.id
_entity.type
_entity.pdbx_description
1 polymer ?
#
loop_
_entity_poly.entity_id
_entity_poly.type
_entity_poly.pdbx_seq_one_letter_code
_entity_poly.pdbx_strand_id
1 'polypeptide(L)'
;MMKKTLISFVASVAFALCLAVAAPASASTQYTVQQGDSLWKIARQFKISFIEILKANHLLSNPSLIYPKQVIQLPQNAGVETNNHSDSDNIQQGNDSARQGTTSALETAVLNLVNQERQKAGLNPLTMSDKLVNLAEMKAQDMAQNNYFSHTSPTYGSPFEMLQKYGVSYRSAGENIAAGQTTAEAVMQDWMNSSGHRANILNSSYTEIGVGYFAGNKYRTEWVQLFIGK
;
A
#
# COMPACT_ATOMS: atom_id res chain seq x y z
N MET A 1 -86.23 -1.88 41.77
CA MET A 1 -84.87 -2.27 42.15
C MET A 1 -84.09 -2.68 40.90
N MET A 2 -83.33 -1.79 40.31
CA MET A 2 -82.59 -2.08 39.12
C MET A 2 -81.09 -2.28 39.47
N LYS A 3 -80.61 -3.48 39.22
CA LYS A 3 -79.17 -3.83 39.43
C LYS A 3 -78.38 -3.30 38.24
N LYS A 4 -77.46 -2.37 38.44
CA LYS A 4 -76.49 -1.87 37.44
C LYS A 4 -75.31 -2.86 37.43
N THR A 5 -75.07 -3.47 36.26
CA THR A 5 -73.94 -4.35 36.03
C THR A 5 -72.81 -3.45 35.49
N LEU A 6 -71.69 -3.43 36.22
CA LEU A 6 -70.45 -2.74 35.79
C LEU A 6 -69.66 -3.67 34.90
N ILE A 7 -69.46 -3.28 33.66
CA ILE A 7 -68.58 -3.96 32.69
C ILE A 7 -67.21 -3.32 32.78
N SER A 8 -66.22 -4.07 33.30
CA SER A 8 -64.82 -3.66 33.39
C SER A 8 -64.14 -3.97 32.05
N PHE A 9 -63.70 -2.91 31.38
CA PHE A 9 -62.90 -3.03 30.15
C PHE A 9 -61.42 -3.13 30.55
N VAL A 10 -60.84 -4.33 30.39
CA VAL A 10 -59.36 -4.53 30.53
C VAL A 10 -58.73 -4.22 29.17
N ALA A 11 -58.06 -3.10 29.09
CA ALA A 11 -57.26 -2.74 27.90
C ALA A 11 -55.87 -3.44 28.04
N SER A 12 -55.67 -4.46 27.21
CA SER A 12 -54.37 -5.13 27.08
C SER A 12 -53.46 -4.26 26.19
N VAL A 13 -52.49 -3.59 26.81
CA VAL A 13 -51.41 -2.91 26.08
C VAL A 13 -50.37 -3.95 25.70
N ALA A 14 -50.35 -4.32 24.40
CA ALA A 14 -49.29 -5.16 23.86
C ALA A 14 -48.01 -4.30 23.69
N PHE A 15 -47.04 -4.50 24.55
CA PHE A 15 -45.73 -3.90 24.45
C PHE A 15 -44.91 -4.68 23.40
N ALA A 16 -44.85 -4.15 22.16
CA ALA A 16 -44.00 -4.71 21.12
C ALA A 16 -42.53 -4.42 21.49
N LEU A 17 -41.83 -5.43 22.01
CA LEU A 17 -40.39 -5.36 22.24
C LEU A 17 -39.66 -5.42 20.88
N CYS A 18 -39.31 -4.28 20.31
CA CYS A 18 -38.40 -4.22 19.19
C CYS A 18 -37.01 -4.66 19.65
N LEU A 19 -36.66 -5.93 19.43
CA LEU A 19 -35.29 -6.41 19.49
C LEU A 19 -34.52 -5.73 18.33
N ALA A 20 -33.84 -4.66 18.64
CA ALA A 20 -32.82 -4.13 17.76
C ALA A 20 -31.70 -5.18 17.68
N VAL A 21 -31.66 -5.92 16.57
CA VAL A 21 -30.51 -6.75 16.23
C VAL A 21 -29.36 -5.79 15.97
N ALA A 22 -28.49 -5.56 16.96
CA ALA A 22 -27.25 -4.88 16.75
C ALA A 22 -26.45 -5.69 15.72
N ALA A 23 -26.24 -5.14 14.54
CA ALA A 23 -25.30 -5.69 13.57
C ALA A 23 -23.96 -5.87 14.29
N PRO A 24 -23.27 -7.02 14.12
CA PRO A 24 -21.97 -7.20 14.74
C PRO A 24 -21.06 -6.05 14.29
N ALA A 25 -20.62 -5.23 15.21
CA ALA A 25 -19.58 -4.25 14.95
C ALA A 25 -18.36 -5.04 14.48
N SER A 26 -18.03 -4.91 13.22
CA SER A 26 -16.85 -5.52 12.62
C SER A 26 -15.64 -5.10 13.46
N ALA A 27 -15.09 -6.01 14.23
CA ALA A 27 -13.93 -5.73 15.09
C ALA A 27 -12.73 -5.48 14.18
N SER A 28 -12.34 -4.21 14.02
CA SER A 28 -11.08 -3.87 13.39
C SER A 28 -9.96 -4.43 14.25
N THR A 29 -9.07 -5.24 13.65
CA THR A 29 -7.89 -5.75 14.34
C THR A 29 -6.94 -4.57 14.57
N GLN A 30 -6.44 -4.42 15.80
CA GLN A 30 -5.50 -3.36 16.15
C GLN A 30 -4.10 -3.94 16.31
N TYR A 31 -3.10 -3.16 15.92
CA TYR A 31 -1.70 -3.48 16.11
C TYR A 31 -1.00 -2.38 16.90
N THR A 32 -0.25 -2.78 17.92
CA THR A 32 0.59 -1.84 18.68
C THR A 32 1.98 -1.80 18.09
N VAL A 33 2.37 -0.63 17.59
CA VAL A 33 3.67 -0.38 16.93
C VAL A 33 4.82 -0.73 17.87
N GLN A 34 5.78 -1.51 17.39
CA GLN A 34 7.01 -1.88 18.06
C GLN A 34 8.17 -0.98 17.62
N GLN A 35 9.28 -1.03 18.36
CA GLN A 35 10.48 -0.28 17.99
C GLN A 35 11.03 -0.80 16.65
N GLY A 36 11.27 0.10 15.69
CA GLY A 36 11.77 -0.21 14.36
C GLY A 36 10.69 -0.59 13.35
N ASP A 37 9.40 -0.50 13.73
CA ASP A 37 8.29 -0.67 12.79
C ASP A 37 8.13 0.54 11.87
N SER A 38 7.59 0.26 10.70
CA SER A 38 6.98 1.22 9.79
C SER A 38 5.63 0.66 9.36
N LEU A 39 4.70 1.50 8.92
CA LEU A 39 3.42 1.03 8.41
C LEU A 39 3.59 0.00 7.28
N TRP A 40 4.63 0.15 6.47
CA TRP A 40 4.96 -0.79 5.41
C TRP A 40 5.40 -2.16 5.94
N LYS A 41 6.30 -2.20 6.96
CA LYS A 41 6.70 -3.47 7.60
C LYS A 41 5.49 -4.17 8.20
N ILE A 42 4.60 -3.40 8.84
CA ILE A 42 3.37 -3.92 9.41
C ILE A 42 2.44 -4.42 8.31
N ALA A 43 2.25 -3.66 7.22
CA ALA A 43 1.45 -4.09 6.07
C ALA A 43 1.97 -5.42 5.51
N ARG A 44 3.29 -5.56 5.32
CA ARG A 44 3.92 -6.82 4.87
C ARG A 44 3.75 -7.95 5.87
N GLN A 45 3.95 -7.68 7.15
CA GLN A 45 3.81 -8.67 8.24
C GLN A 45 2.41 -9.29 8.25
N PHE A 46 1.39 -8.46 8.06
CA PHE A 46 -0.01 -8.88 8.08
C PHE A 46 -0.57 -9.19 6.70
N LYS A 47 0.27 -9.17 5.65
CA LYS A 47 -0.12 -9.42 4.25
C LYS A 47 -1.26 -8.50 3.78
N ILE A 48 -1.22 -7.24 4.20
CA ILE A 48 -2.19 -6.21 3.85
C ILE A 48 -1.54 -5.26 2.83
N SER A 49 -2.30 -4.78 1.86
CA SER A 49 -1.85 -3.71 0.99
C SER A 49 -1.50 -2.46 1.81
N PHE A 50 -0.36 -1.80 1.50
CA PHE A 50 0.03 -0.56 2.16
C PHE A 50 -1.04 0.53 2.06
N ILE A 51 -1.77 0.58 0.95
CA ILE A 51 -2.87 1.52 0.76
C ILE A 51 -4.07 1.19 1.65
N GLU A 52 -4.37 -0.07 1.88
CA GLU A 52 -5.45 -0.46 2.78
C GLU A 52 -5.13 -0.08 4.23
N ILE A 53 -3.89 -0.30 4.68
CA ILE A 53 -3.49 0.14 6.02
C ILE A 53 -3.47 1.66 6.15
N LEU A 54 -3.10 2.40 5.10
CA LEU A 54 -3.23 3.86 5.07
C LEU A 54 -4.69 4.31 5.15
N LYS A 55 -5.59 3.70 4.38
CA LYS A 55 -7.03 4.00 4.42
C LYS A 55 -7.63 3.73 5.80
N ALA A 56 -7.25 2.62 6.44
CA ALA A 56 -7.69 2.29 7.78
C ALA A 56 -7.17 3.27 8.84
N ASN A 57 -6.08 4.00 8.54
CA ASN A 57 -5.41 4.93 9.44
C ASN A 57 -5.35 6.37 8.87
N HIS A 58 -6.41 6.79 8.18
CA HIS A 58 -6.49 8.10 7.50
C HIS A 58 -6.33 9.32 8.43
N LEU A 59 -6.46 9.14 9.74
CA LEU A 59 -6.23 10.18 10.74
C LEU A 59 -4.74 10.40 11.09
N LEU A 60 -3.84 9.56 10.57
CA LEU A 60 -2.40 9.78 10.76
C LEU A 60 -1.97 11.01 9.96
N SER A 61 -1.52 12.04 10.66
CA SER A 61 -1.02 13.28 10.04
C SER A 61 0.23 13.04 9.17
N ASN A 62 1.02 12.04 9.51
CA ASN A 62 2.16 11.58 8.71
C ASN A 62 2.29 10.05 8.79
N PRO A 63 1.85 9.32 7.74
CA PRO A 63 1.94 7.86 7.71
C PRO A 63 3.37 7.28 7.74
N SER A 64 4.36 8.11 7.39
CA SER A 64 5.78 7.71 7.47
C SER A 64 6.36 7.82 8.87
N LEU A 65 5.60 8.37 9.82
CA LEU A 65 6.06 8.65 11.17
C LEU A 65 5.11 8.00 12.18
N ILE A 66 5.37 6.75 12.48
CA ILE A 66 4.69 6.02 13.56
C ILE A 66 5.67 5.78 14.70
N TYR A 67 5.16 5.74 15.90
CA TYR A 67 5.98 5.66 17.12
C TYR A 67 5.69 4.37 17.88
N PRO A 68 6.68 3.79 18.58
CA PRO A 68 6.46 2.66 19.48
C PRO A 68 5.31 2.95 20.46
N LYS A 69 4.47 1.94 20.68
CA LYS A 69 3.22 1.99 21.48
C LYS A 69 2.05 2.72 20.81
N GLN A 70 2.21 3.32 19.65
CA GLN A 70 1.09 3.83 18.86
C GLN A 70 0.21 2.66 18.41
N VAL A 71 -1.10 2.83 18.47
CA VAL A 71 -2.06 1.83 17.99
C VAL A 71 -2.49 2.21 16.58
N ILE A 72 -2.37 1.27 15.66
CA ILE A 72 -2.86 1.39 14.29
C ILE A 72 -3.97 0.38 14.03
N GLN A 73 -4.88 0.75 13.14
CA GLN A 73 -5.98 -0.09 12.69
C GLN A 73 -5.49 -0.99 11.55
N LEU A 74 -5.73 -2.29 11.66
CA LEU A 74 -5.53 -3.22 10.55
C LEU A 74 -6.87 -3.42 9.84
N PRO A 75 -6.92 -3.38 8.49
CA PRO A 75 -8.12 -3.75 7.73
C PRO A 75 -8.56 -5.18 8.07
N GLN A 76 -9.84 -5.47 7.91
CA GLN A 76 -10.45 -6.76 8.30
C GLN A 76 -9.87 -8.00 7.59
N ASN A 77 -9.14 -7.80 6.47
CA ASN A 77 -8.47 -8.87 5.74
C ASN A 77 -7.03 -9.14 6.22
N ALA A 78 -6.65 -8.60 7.40
CA ALA A 78 -5.38 -8.92 8.03
C ALA A 78 -5.39 -10.41 8.42
N GLY A 79 -4.56 -11.21 7.77
CA GLY A 79 -4.48 -12.65 7.97
C GLY A 79 -4.10 -13.03 9.40
N VAL A 80 -5.08 -13.12 10.27
CA VAL A 80 -5.00 -13.90 11.50
C VAL A 80 -5.54 -15.27 11.14
N GLU A 81 -4.66 -16.25 11.00
CA GLU A 81 -5.05 -17.65 10.90
C GLU A 81 -5.71 -18.07 12.23
N THR A 82 -7.01 -17.90 12.32
CA THR A 82 -7.81 -18.75 13.21
C THR A 82 -8.26 -19.96 12.40
N ASN A 83 -7.67 -21.11 12.70
CA ASN A 83 -8.11 -22.40 12.18
C ASN A 83 -9.59 -22.60 12.48
N ASN A 84 -10.46 -22.30 11.53
CA ASN A 84 -11.79 -22.87 11.44
C ASN A 84 -12.12 -23.07 9.97
N HIS A 85 -12.13 -24.34 9.62
CA HIS A 85 -12.48 -24.89 8.33
C HIS A 85 -13.96 -24.62 8.03
N SER A 86 -14.23 -23.87 6.97
CA SER A 86 -15.47 -23.97 6.18
C SER A 86 -15.16 -23.54 4.75
N ASP A 87 -15.25 -24.51 3.85
CA ASP A 87 -15.04 -24.38 2.42
C ASP A 87 -15.99 -23.37 1.79
N SER A 88 -15.45 -22.41 1.09
CA SER A 88 -15.98 -21.76 -0.13
C SER A 88 -15.56 -20.28 -0.18
N ASP A 89 -14.26 -19.95 -0.41
CA ASP A 89 -13.83 -18.65 -0.99
C ASP A 89 -12.29 -18.57 -1.10
N ASN A 90 -11.64 -19.68 -1.49
CA ASN A 90 -10.17 -19.82 -1.41
C ASN A 90 -9.41 -19.45 -2.68
N ILE A 91 -10.01 -18.69 -3.63
CA ILE A 91 -9.31 -18.36 -4.90
C ILE A 91 -8.65 -16.98 -4.87
N GLN A 92 -9.17 -16.02 -4.08
CA GLN A 92 -8.67 -14.64 -4.08
C GLN A 92 -7.48 -14.42 -3.12
N GLN A 93 -7.44 -15.11 -1.99
CA GLN A 93 -6.44 -14.90 -0.94
C GLN A 93 -5.07 -15.52 -1.25
N GLY A 94 -5.05 -16.64 -1.99
CA GLY A 94 -3.83 -17.25 -2.50
C GLY A 94 -3.10 -16.39 -3.54
N ASN A 95 -3.85 -15.62 -4.35
CA ASN A 95 -3.31 -14.77 -5.39
C ASN A 95 -2.60 -13.51 -4.84
N ASP A 96 -3.07 -12.92 -3.75
CA ASP A 96 -2.51 -11.67 -3.23
C ASP A 96 -1.19 -11.91 -2.48
N SER A 97 -1.07 -13.01 -1.75
CA SER A 97 0.20 -13.39 -1.10
C SER A 97 1.28 -13.79 -2.10
N ALA A 98 0.90 -14.52 -3.16
CA ALA A 98 1.81 -14.85 -4.25
C ALA A 98 2.20 -13.60 -5.06
N ARG A 99 1.27 -12.67 -5.30
CA ARG A 99 1.53 -11.38 -5.96
C ARG A 99 2.51 -10.54 -5.18
N GLN A 100 2.36 -10.42 -3.87
CA GLN A 100 3.22 -9.59 -3.03
C GLN A 100 4.64 -10.17 -2.90
N GLY A 101 4.78 -11.49 -2.79
CA GLY A 101 6.07 -12.15 -2.85
C GLY A 101 6.78 -11.94 -4.19
N THR A 102 6.04 -12.00 -5.29
CA THR A 102 6.54 -11.76 -6.65
C THR A 102 6.94 -10.29 -6.85
N THR A 103 6.13 -9.33 -6.36
CA THR A 103 6.40 -7.89 -6.44
C THR A 103 7.73 -7.57 -5.76
N SER A 104 7.91 -7.97 -4.51
CA SER A 104 9.16 -7.73 -3.77
C SER A 104 10.39 -8.38 -4.42
N ALA A 105 10.23 -9.53 -5.05
CA ALA A 105 11.32 -10.18 -5.79
C ALA A 105 11.69 -9.40 -7.07
N LEU A 106 10.71 -8.89 -7.80
CA LEU A 106 10.93 -8.06 -8.99
C LEU A 106 11.61 -6.73 -8.65
N GLU A 107 11.19 -6.05 -7.59
CA GLU A 107 11.78 -4.80 -7.10
C GLU A 107 13.24 -5.00 -6.68
N THR A 108 13.53 -6.10 -5.97
CA THR A 108 14.90 -6.48 -5.60
C THR A 108 15.74 -6.81 -6.83
N ALA A 109 15.18 -7.49 -7.83
CA ALA A 109 15.87 -7.78 -9.08
C ALA A 109 16.24 -6.49 -9.84
N VAL A 110 15.32 -5.52 -9.90
CA VAL A 110 15.60 -4.19 -10.50
C VAL A 110 16.72 -3.47 -9.76
N LEU A 111 16.73 -3.43 -8.41
CA LEU A 111 17.83 -2.85 -7.65
C LEU A 111 19.17 -3.49 -8.02
N ASN A 112 19.21 -4.83 -8.09
CA ASN A 112 20.44 -5.55 -8.43
C ASN A 112 20.93 -5.19 -9.83
N LEU A 113 20.03 -5.10 -10.81
CA LEU A 113 20.37 -4.68 -12.18
C LEU A 113 20.84 -3.23 -12.23
N VAL A 114 20.19 -2.31 -11.52
CA VAL A 114 20.65 -0.91 -11.37
C VAL A 114 22.07 -0.87 -10.83
N ASN A 115 22.34 -1.61 -9.76
CA ASN A 115 23.66 -1.61 -9.13
C ASN A 115 24.74 -2.26 -9.99
N GLN A 116 24.40 -3.24 -10.84
CA GLN A 116 25.29 -3.79 -11.85
C GLN A 116 25.67 -2.73 -12.90
N GLU A 117 24.71 -1.97 -13.42
CA GLU A 117 24.99 -0.89 -14.39
C GLU A 117 25.80 0.24 -13.78
N ARG A 118 25.53 0.61 -12.53
CA ARG A 118 26.31 1.59 -11.79
C ARG A 118 27.74 1.12 -11.54
N GLN A 119 27.94 -0.14 -11.18
CA GLN A 119 29.28 -0.72 -11.02
C GLN A 119 30.08 -0.70 -12.32
N LYS A 120 29.45 -1.05 -13.47
CA LYS A 120 30.08 -0.95 -14.79
C LYS A 120 30.50 0.48 -15.12
N ALA A 121 29.78 1.48 -14.61
CA ALA A 121 30.07 2.90 -14.77
C ALA A 121 31.03 3.47 -13.71
N GLY A 122 31.56 2.65 -12.78
CA GLY A 122 32.44 3.09 -11.70
C GLY A 122 31.77 3.89 -10.59
N LEU A 123 30.42 3.75 -10.46
CA LEU A 123 29.62 4.47 -9.48
C LEU A 123 29.33 3.60 -8.25
N ASN A 124 29.16 4.26 -7.09
CA ASN A 124 28.71 3.59 -5.87
C ASN A 124 27.32 2.97 -6.05
N PRO A 125 27.05 1.80 -5.45
CA PRO A 125 25.73 1.19 -5.48
C PRO A 125 24.72 2.04 -4.70
N LEU A 126 23.45 1.99 -5.13
CA LEU A 126 22.34 2.55 -4.40
C LEU A 126 21.84 1.58 -3.33
N THR A 127 21.38 2.12 -2.22
CA THR A 127 20.72 1.36 -1.16
C THR A 127 19.21 1.43 -1.32
N MET A 128 18.52 0.30 -1.19
CA MET A 128 17.06 0.27 -1.16
C MET A 128 16.56 1.00 0.09
N SER A 129 15.63 1.93 -0.10
CA SER A 129 14.97 2.65 0.98
C SER A 129 13.52 2.21 1.08
N ASP A 130 13.13 1.58 2.19
CA ASP A 130 11.75 1.15 2.42
C ASP A 130 10.74 2.29 2.24
N LYS A 131 11.13 3.51 2.59
CA LYS A 131 10.29 4.69 2.43
C LYS A 131 10.07 5.04 0.97
N LEU A 132 11.11 4.96 0.14
CA LEU A 132 11.01 5.21 -1.29
C LEU A 132 10.30 4.07 -2.02
N VAL A 133 10.48 2.81 -1.59
CA VAL A 133 9.72 1.66 -2.12
C VAL A 133 8.23 1.90 -1.94
N ASN A 134 7.79 2.28 -0.74
CA ASN A 134 6.38 2.57 -0.49
C ASN A 134 5.82 3.65 -1.41
N LEU A 135 6.57 4.73 -1.61
CA LEU A 135 6.12 5.82 -2.49
C LEU A 135 6.11 5.39 -3.95
N ALA A 136 7.09 4.61 -4.39
CA ALA A 136 7.14 4.07 -5.74
C ALA A 136 5.98 3.08 -6.01
N GLU A 137 5.68 2.18 -5.06
CA GLU A 137 4.52 1.30 -5.14
C GLU A 137 3.19 2.09 -5.18
N MET A 138 3.03 3.10 -4.31
CA MET A 138 1.87 3.99 -4.31
C MET A 138 1.70 4.69 -5.66
N LYS A 139 2.78 5.18 -6.26
CA LYS A 139 2.75 5.84 -7.57
C LYS A 139 2.41 4.86 -8.69
N ALA A 140 3.01 3.67 -8.71
CA ALA A 140 2.70 2.63 -9.68
C ALA A 140 1.22 2.21 -9.61
N GLN A 141 0.70 2.01 -8.41
CA GLN A 141 -0.71 1.69 -8.19
C GLN A 141 -1.64 2.84 -8.59
N ASP A 142 -1.28 4.08 -8.29
CA ASP A 142 -2.06 5.27 -8.65
C ASP A 142 -2.17 5.41 -10.18
N MET A 143 -1.07 5.21 -10.91
CA MET A 143 -1.07 5.18 -12.39
C MET A 143 -2.04 4.11 -12.91
N ALA A 144 -1.97 2.91 -12.34
CA ALA A 144 -2.82 1.80 -12.74
C ALA A 144 -4.30 2.04 -12.46
N GLN A 145 -4.64 2.48 -11.25
CA GLN A 145 -6.03 2.65 -10.81
C GLN A 145 -6.72 3.85 -11.46
N ASN A 146 -5.99 4.93 -11.68
CA ASN A 146 -6.52 6.15 -12.31
C ASN A 146 -6.30 6.20 -13.83
N ASN A 147 -5.79 5.10 -14.43
CA ASN A 147 -5.62 4.93 -15.88
C ASN A 147 -4.82 6.07 -16.55
N TYR A 148 -3.72 6.49 -15.94
CA TYR A 148 -2.80 7.47 -16.51
C TYR A 148 -1.36 6.94 -16.51
N PHE A 149 -0.51 7.53 -17.35
CA PHE A 149 0.93 7.30 -17.37
C PHE A 149 1.65 8.65 -17.49
N SER A 150 2.13 9.17 -16.35
CA SER A 150 2.74 10.49 -16.24
C SER A 150 3.54 10.61 -14.96
N HIS A 151 4.60 11.42 -14.98
CA HIS A 151 5.34 11.81 -13.77
C HIS A 151 4.45 12.59 -12.78
N THR A 152 3.53 13.42 -13.28
CA THR A 152 2.58 14.15 -12.43
C THR A 152 1.36 13.30 -12.16
N SER A 153 1.14 12.99 -10.88
CA SER A 153 -0.03 12.25 -10.39
C SER A 153 -1.19 13.20 -10.14
N PRO A 154 -2.43 12.84 -10.50
CA PRO A 154 -3.62 13.59 -10.09
C PRO A 154 -3.87 13.52 -8.58
N THR A 155 -3.31 12.49 -7.89
CA THR A 155 -3.49 12.25 -6.45
C THR A 155 -2.37 12.86 -5.62
N TYR A 156 -1.13 12.77 -6.10
CA TYR A 156 0.08 13.08 -5.32
C TYR A 156 0.88 14.28 -5.85
N GLY A 157 0.53 14.81 -7.03
CA GLY A 157 1.29 15.85 -7.71
C GLY A 157 2.54 15.30 -8.40
N SER A 158 3.58 16.14 -8.53
CA SER A 158 4.90 15.73 -9.04
C SER A 158 5.59 14.75 -8.07
N PRO A 159 6.60 14.00 -8.52
CA PRO A 159 7.37 13.13 -7.61
C PRO A 159 8.03 13.92 -6.47
N PHE A 160 8.40 15.17 -6.69
CA PHE A 160 9.01 16.03 -5.67
C PHE A 160 7.99 16.47 -4.61
N GLU A 161 6.77 16.84 -5.02
CA GLU A 161 5.66 17.12 -4.10
C GLU A 161 5.27 15.89 -3.29
N MET A 162 5.25 14.72 -3.94
CA MET A 162 5.00 13.45 -3.25
C MET A 162 6.07 13.16 -2.19
N LEU A 163 7.36 13.27 -2.53
CA LEU A 163 8.46 13.10 -1.60
C LEU A 163 8.34 14.06 -0.40
N GLN A 164 8.06 15.34 -0.66
CA GLN A 164 7.89 16.36 0.37
C GLN A 164 6.69 16.06 1.28
N LYS A 165 5.52 15.75 0.70
CA LYS A 165 4.28 15.43 1.42
C LYS A 165 4.48 14.27 2.40
N TYR A 166 5.31 13.31 2.03
CA TYR A 166 5.61 12.15 2.86
C TYR A 166 6.90 12.30 3.69
N GLY A 167 7.43 13.52 3.80
CA GLY A 167 8.54 13.84 4.69
C GLY A 167 9.86 13.16 4.30
N VAL A 168 10.14 13.03 3.01
CA VAL A 168 11.45 12.58 2.49
C VAL A 168 12.33 13.80 2.30
N SER A 169 13.44 13.85 3.04
CA SER A 169 14.46 14.89 2.86
C SER A 169 15.51 14.42 1.86
N TYR A 170 15.92 15.30 0.95
CA TYR A 170 16.91 15.01 -0.08
C TYR A 170 17.62 16.30 -0.54
N ARG A 171 18.81 16.15 -1.15
CA ARG A 171 19.51 17.21 -1.88
C ARG A 171 19.24 17.12 -3.38
N SER A 172 19.08 15.91 -3.89
CA SER A 172 18.74 15.61 -5.27
C SER A 172 17.70 14.49 -5.32
N ALA A 173 16.82 14.54 -6.30
CA ALA A 173 15.83 13.50 -6.51
C ALA A 173 15.53 13.32 -8.00
N GLY A 174 15.01 12.15 -8.36
CA GLY A 174 14.58 11.83 -9.71
C GLY A 174 13.60 10.68 -9.73
N GLU A 175 12.91 10.53 -10.85
CA GLU A 175 11.96 9.47 -11.08
C GLU A 175 12.14 8.87 -12.47
N ASN A 176 12.02 7.54 -12.56
CA ASN A 176 11.79 6.82 -13.81
C ASN A 176 10.44 6.10 -13.69
N ILE A 177 9.67 6.11 -14.77
CA ILE A 177 8.43 5.34 -14.91
C ILE A 177 8.48 4.49 -16.17
N ALA A 178 7.84 3.33 -16.13
CA ALA A 178 7.65 2.47 -17.29
C ALA A 178 6.36 1.66 -17.16
N ALA A 179 5.82 1.18 -18.29
CA ALA A 179 4.60 0.38 -18.31
C ALA A 179 4.64 -0.69 -19.39
N GLY A 180 4.10 -1.87 -19.08
CA GLY A 180 3.96 -2.99 -20.03
C GLY A 180 5.00 -4.10 -19.85
N GLN A 181 6.15 -3.86 -19.24
CA GLN A 181 7.18 -4.87 -19.03
C GLN A 181 6.77 -5.82 -17.90
N THR A 182 7.02 -7.11 -18.09
CA THR A 182 6.62 -8.16 -17.14
C THR A 182 7.79 -8.71 -16.32
N THR A 183 9.02 -8.31 -16.64
CA THR A 183 10.24 -8.75 -15.93
C THR A 183 11.14 -7.57 -15.59
N ALA A 184 11.98 -7.75 -14.58
CA ALA A 184 12.97 -6.76 -14.16
C ALA A 184 13.99 -6.47 -15.25
N GLU A 185 14.41 -7.49 -16.01
CA GLU A 185 15.37 -7.34 -17.10
C GLU A 185 14.78 -6.50 -18.25
N ALA A 186 13.51 -6.75 -18.62
CA ALA A 186 12.86 -6.01 -19.70
C ALA A 186 12.72 -4.52 -19.36
N VAL A 187 12.22 -4.19 -18.14
CA VAL A 187 12.08 -2.79 -17.75
C VAL A 187 13.44 -2.10 -17.62
N MET A 188 14.43 -2.80 -17.08
CA MET A 188 15.77 -2.25 -16.95
C MET A 188 16.43 -1.99 -18.32
N GLN A 189 16.24 -2.90 -19.28
CA GLN A 189 16.70 -2.72 -20.65
C GLN A 189 16.09 -1.47 -21.29
N ASP A 190 14.77 -1.28 -21.15
CA ASP A 190 14.08 -0.11 -21.71
C ASP A 190 14.57 1.19 -21.06
N TRP A 191 14.74 1.21 -19.75
CA TRP A 191 15.29 2.38 -19.06
C TRP A 191 16.74 2.68 -19.50
N MET A 192 17.59 1.67 -19.65
CA MET A 192 18.97 1.87 -20.10
C MET A 192 19.09 2.28 -21.57
N ASN A 193 18.13 1.95 -22.41
CA ASN A 193 18.06 2.39 -23.81
C ASN A 193 17.53 3.82 -23.96
N SER A 194 16.88 4.39 -22.92
CA SER A 194 16.41 5.77 -22.89
C SER A 194 17.45 6.67 -22.23
N SER A 195 17.91 7.71 -22.92
CA SER A 195 18.95 8.62 -22.41
C SER A 195 18.55 9.30 -21.09
N GLY A 196 17.29 9.72 -20.96
CA GLY A 196 16.77 10.36 -19.74
C GLY A 196 16.70 9.40 -18.55
N HIS A 197 16.14 8.22 -18.75
CA HIS A 197 16.05 7.22 -17.69
C HIS A 197 17.43 6.70 -17.27
N ARG A 198 18.29 6.45 -18.25
CA ARG A 198 19.70 6.07 -18.02
C ARG A 198 20.45 7.12 -17.22
N ALA A 199 20.23 8.40 -17.50
CA ALA A 199 20.88 9.49 -16.77
C ALA A 199 20.49 9.47 -15.28
N ASN A 200 19.24 9.14 -14.93
CA ASN A 200 18.83 8.94 -13.54
C ASN A 200 19.53 7.74 -12.91
N ILE A 201 19.56 6.58 -13.58
CA ILE A 201 20.20 5.36 -13.06
C ILE A 201 21.69 5.58 -12.79
N LEU A 202 22.36 6.32 -13.65
CA LEU A 202 23.81 6.59 -13.58
C LEU A 202 24.14 7.93 -12.92
N ASN A 203 23.20 8.59 -12.26
CA ASN A 203 23.47 9.83 -11.55
C ASN A 203 24.29 9.57 -10.28
N SER A 204 25.47 10.16 -10.22
CA SER A 204 26.42 10.01 -9.09
C SER A 204 25.94 10.66 -7.80
N SER A 205 24.99 11.62 -7.89
CA SER A 205 24.43 12.32 -6.73
C SER A 205 23.43 11.47 -5.96
N TYR A 206 22.93 10.36 -6.51
CA TYR A 206 21.97 9.52 -5.82
C TYR A 206 22.66 8.48 -4.94
N THR A 207 22.06 8.25 -3.78
CA THR A 207 22.53 7.29 -2.76
C THR A 207 21.47 6.25 -2.39
N GLU A 208 20.20 6.58 -2.58
CA GLU A 208 19.08 5.69 -2.26
C GLU A 208 18.11 5.57 -3.44
N ILE A 209 17.44 4.42 -3.50
CA ILE A 209 16.41 4.12 -4.49
C ILE A 209 15.20 3.44 -3.82
N GLY A 210 14.00 3.71 -4.33
CA GLY A 210 12.83 2.87 -4.16
C GLY A 210 12.34 2.38 -5.50
N VAL A 211 12.00 1.12 -5.60
CA VAL A 211 11.39 0.52 -6.78
C VAL A 211 9.97 0.11 -6.42
N GLY A 212 9.01 0.42 -7.27
CA GLY A 212 7.62 0.02 -7.14
C GLY A 212 7.13 -0.66 -8.41
N TYR A 213 6.36 -1.71 -8.22
CA TYR A 213 5.73 -2.49 -9.27
C TYR A 213 4.26 -2.71 -8.98
N PHE A 214 3.42 -2.52 -9.97
CA PHE A 214 2.00 -2.85 -9.89
C PHE A 214 1.51 -3.52 -11.19
N ALA A 215 0.77 -4.62 -11.05
CA ALA A 215 0.16 -5.33 -12.18
C ALA A 215 -1.36 -5.15 -12.20
N GLY A 216 -1.96 -5.11 -13.38
CA GLY A 216 -3.41 -5.25 -13.53
C GLY A 216 -4.20 -4.04 -14.05
N ASN A 217 -3.60 -3.22 -14.92
CA ASN A 217 -4.30 -2.18 -15.66
C ASN A 217 -4.32 -2.42 -17.18
N LYS A 218 -4.73 -1.43 -17.98
CA LYS A 218 -4.72 -1.49 -19.45
C LYS A 218 -3.32 -1.67 -20.07
N TYR A 219 -2.26 -1.25 -19.37
CA TYR A 219 -0.87 -1.44 -19.77
C TYR A 219 -0.27 -2.74 -19.24
N ARG A 220 -1.01 -3.51 -18.42
CA ARG A 220 -0.68 -4.77 -17.74
C ARG A 220 0.22 -4.59 -16.53
N THR A 221 1.22 -3.71 -16.55
CA THR A 221 2.17 -3.47 -15.45
C THR A 221 2.58 -2.01 -15.42
N GLU A 222 2.83 -1.50 -14.22
CA GLU A 222 3.39 -0.18 -13.97
C GLU A 222 4.64 -0.31 -13.11
N TRP A 223 5.68 0.43 -13.47
CA TRP A 223 6.96 0.46 -12.79
C TRP A 223 7.36 1.88 -12.44
N VAL A 224 7.91 2.05 -11.26
CA VAL A 224 8.42 3.33 -10.77
C VAL A 224 9.78 3.12 -10.11
N GLN A 225 10.76 3.97 -10.41
CA GLN A 225 11.97 4.14 -9.62
C GLN A 225 11.95 5.57 -9.07
N LEU A 226 12.09 5.70 -7.74
CA LEU A 226 12.34 6.97 -7.07
C LEU A 226 13.79 6.97 -6.58
N PHE A 227 14.53 8.02 -6.90
CA PHE A 227 15.92 8.20 -6.52
C PHE A 227 16.06 9.39 -5.60
N ILE A 228 16.94 9.31 -4.59
CA ILE A 228 17.38 10.47 -3.82
C ILE A 228 18.87 10.44 -3.54
N GLY A 229 19.46 11.64 -3.43
CA GLY A 229 20.77 11.89 -2.83
C GLY A 229 20.62 12.63 -1.52
N LYS A 230 21.33 12.21 -0.49
CA LYS A 230 21.39 12.83 0.84
C LYS A 230 22.62 13.67 1.03
#